data_b657c17d65605453afbd020b188ed468
#
_entry.id   b657c17d65605453afbd020b188ed468
#
_cell.length_a   1.000
_cell.length_b   1.000
_cell.length_c   1.000
_cell.angle_alpha   90.00
_cell.angle_beta   90.00
_cell.angle_gamma   90.00
#
_symmetry.space_group_name_H-M   'P 1'
#
loop_
_entity.id
_entity.type
_entity.pdbx_description
1 polymer ?
#
loop_
_entity_poly.entity_id
_entity_poly.type
_entity_poly.pdbx_seq_one_letter_code
_entity_poly.pdbx_strand_id
1 'polypeptide(L)'
;MNRAFPWALAAFLALVLVTFAAVGCGGESSASAESPHSTTTTAAEPTCPPALARGWKKLADQIKAAVYCPSWLPDPLVGRIGGQWEGIHSVTKEDSYLVGFIWFQRDAGEVHVNLRGYPGETKVPSCNGAPCFSGERGTREVAGRTVDVYTVNHGADTWHVLYAWKDDGSLYSVSQHVVPELGLSYSQVVKSLDRIMAGLVKIEPQQS
;
A
#
# COMPACT_ATOMS: atom_id res chain seq x y z
N MET A 1 33.07 -22.89 28.87
CA MET A 1 34.10 -21.84 28.94
C MET A 1 33.42 -20.51 28.96
N ASN A 2 33.30 -19.92 30.15
CA ASN A 2 32.64 -18.64 30.41
C ASN A 2 33.53 -17.47 29.96
N ARG A 3 33.00 -16.53 29.19
CA ARG A 3 33.59 -15.20 29.08
C ARG A 3 32.51 -14.14 29.34
N ALA A 4 32.58 -13.56 30.51
CA ALA A 4 31.88 -12.36 30.91
C ALA A 4 32.55 -11.13 30.27
N PHE A 5 31.77 -10.20 29.74
CA PHE A 5 32.24 -8.87 29.36
C PHE A 5 31.59 -7.81 30.27
N PRO A 6 32.37 -6.87 30.75
CA PRO A 6 31.91 -5.90 31.75
C PRO A 6 31.24 -4.68 31.12
N TRP A 7 30.33 -4.16 31.88
CA TRP A 7 29.62 -2.91 31.66
C TRP A 7 30.55 -1.71 31.84
N ALA A 8 30.48 -0.75 30.92
CA ALA A 8 31.02 0.58 31.15
C ALA A 8 29.91 1.61 30.90
N LEU A 9 29.46 2.20 32.01
CA LEU A 9 28.65 3.40 32.07
C LEU A 9 29.45 4.62 31.55
N ALA A 10 28.85 5.41 30.68
CA ALA A 10 29.27 6.80 30.50
C ALA A 10 28.01 7.68 30.32
N ALA A 11 27.66 8.37 31.37
CA ALA A 11 26.68 9.46 31.36
C ALA A 11 27.33 10.72 30.82
N PHE A 12 26.71 11.36 29.84
CA PHE A 12 26.99 12.76 29.48
C PHE A 12 25.69 13.54 29.47
N LEU A 13 25.54 14.35 30.53
CA LEU A 13 24.57 15.42 30.67
C LEU A 13 25.16 16.66 29.99
N ALA A 14 24.50 17.20 28.99
CA ALA A 14 24.76 18.55 28.50
C ALA A 14 23.43 19.30 28.39
N LEU A 15 23.21 20.15 29.40
CA LEU A 15 22.11 21.11 29.50
C LEU A 15 22.55 22.38 28.73
N VAL A 16 21.85 22.75 27.66
CA VAL A 16 22.02 24.06 27.00
C VAL A 16 20.71 24.82 27.11
N LEU A 17 20.67 25.75 28.06
CA LEU A 17 19.64 26.80 28.18
C LEU A 17 20.01 27.94 27.21
N VAL A 18 19.13 28.20 26.22
CA VAL A 18 19.20 29.43 25.42
C VAL A 18 17.94 30.26 25.73
N THR A 19 18.14 31.31 26.47
CA THR A 19 17.17 32.39 26.70
C THR A 19 17.25 33.39 25.56
N PHE A 20 16.16 33.60 24.81
CA PHE A 20 16.02 34.75 23.93
C PHE A 20 15.06 35.76 24.53
N ALA A 21 15.62 36.93 24.83
CA ALA A 21 14.87 38.11 25.27
C ALA A 21 14.13 38.75 24.09
N ALA A 22 12.89 39.10 24.34
CA ALA A 22 12.07 39.90 23.45
C ALA A 22 12.48 41.39 23.59
N VAL A 23 12.68 42.07 22.49
CA VAL A 23 12.62 43.52 22.37
C VAL A 23 11.62 43.86 21.28
N GLY A 24 10.53 44.50 21.68
CA GLY A 24 9.54 45.07 20.81
C GLY A 24 9.95 46.41 20.24
N CYS A 25 9.28 46.84 19.19
CA CYS A 25 8.80 48.18 18.89
C CYS A 25 8.05 48.14 17.58
N GLY A 26 6.83 48.40 17.57
CA GLY A 26 5.98 49.47 17.14
C GLY A 26 6.15 49.89 15.69
N GLY A 27 5.09 49.67 14.89
CA GLY A 27 4.97 50.21 13.52
C GLY A 27 3.63 49.79 12.94
N GLU A 28 2.55 50.59 13.24
CA GLU A 28 1.31 50.52 12.50
C GLU A 28 1.56 50.89 11.02
N SER A 29 1.39 49.95 10.14
CA SER A 29 1.21 50.20 8.70
C SER A 29 0.02 49.38 8.27
N SER A 30 -1.11 50.04 8.11
CA SER A 30 -2.32 49.52 7.49
C SER A 30 -2.03 49.22 5.99
N ALA A 31 -1.58 48.02 5.70
CA ALA A 31 -1.56 47.51 4.34
C ALA A 31 -2.81 46.65 4.18
N SER A 32 -3.70 47.06 3.27
CA SER A 32 -4.81 46.26 2.78
C SER A 32 -4.25 44.91 2.31
N ALA A 33 -4.51 43.86 3.08
CA ALA A 33 -4.19 42.50 2.69
C ALA A 33 -5.21 42.08 1.61
N GLU A 34 -4.78 42.12 0.37
CA GLU A 34 -5.38 41.29 -0.69
C GLU A 34 -5.30 39.84 -0.23
N SER A 35 -6.46 39.23 0.01
CA SER A 35 -6.57 37.79 0.29
C SER A 35 -5.94 37.01 -0.89
N PRO A 36 -4.94 36.17 -0.64
CA PRO A 36 -4.45 35.29 -1.68
C PRO A 36 -5.59 34.37 -2.10
N HIS A 37 -6.02 34.47 -3.32
CA HIS A 37 -6.89 33.48 -3.97
C HIS A 37 -6.18 32.13 -3.84
N SER A 38 -6.60 31.30 -2.89
CA SER A 38 -6.23 29.90 -2.80
C SER A 38 -6.76 29.21 -4.06
N THR A 39 -5.93 29.10 -5.06
CA THR A 39 -6.18 28.24 -6.22
C THR A 39 -6.17 26.81 -5.67
N THR A 40 -7.34 26.28 -5.38
CA THR A 40 -7.53 24.86 -5.07
C THR A 40 -7.20 24.10 -6.34
N THR A 41 -5.95 23.67 -6.48
CA THR A 41 -5.55 22.72 -7.54
C THR A 41 -6.25 21.42 -7.24
N THR A 42 -7.37 21.17 -7.90
CA THR A 42 -8.04 19.87 -7.86
C THR A 42 -7.04 18.85 -8.40
N ALA A 43 -6.57 17.94 -7.54
CA ALA A 43 -5.72 16.86 -7.98
C ALA A 43 -6.47 16.06 -9.07
N ALA A 44 -5.80 15.79 -10.18
CA ALA A 44 -6.39 14.99 -11.24
C ALA A 44 -6.80 13.62 -10.71
N GLU A 45 -7.98 13.15 -11.10
CA GLU A 45 -8.43 11.82 -10.72
C GLU A 45 -7.44 10.74 -11.21
N PRO A 46 -7.17 9.71 -10.39
CA PRO A 46 -6.28 8.63 -10.78
C PRO A 46 -6.85 7.88 -12.00
N THR A 47 -5.99 7.55 -12.96
CA THR A 47 -6.36 6.80 -14.16
C THR A 47 -5.55 5.52 -14.27
N CYS A 48 -6.17 4.44 -14.74
CA CYS A 48 -5.46 3.20 -15.02
C CYS A 48 -4.46 3.42 -16.17
N PRO A 49 -3.16 3.12 -16.00
CA PRO A 49 -2.17 3.34 -17.04
C PRO A 49 -2.56 2.62 -18.35
N PRO A 50 -2.40 3.25 -19.53
CA PRO A 50 -2.81 2.66 -20.80
C PRO A 50 -2.24 1.26 -21.07
N ALA A 51 -1.02 1.00 -20.61
CA ALA A 51 -0.37 -0.31 -20.72
C ALA A 51 -1.10 -1.40 -19.91
N LEU A 52 -1.77 -1.03 -18.84
CA LEU A 52 -2.50 -1.94 -17.93
C LEU A 52 -3.99 -2.04 -18.27
N ALA A 53 -4.59 -0.97 -18.75
CA ALA A 53 -6.04 -0.80 -18.87
C ALA A 53 -6.72 -1.94 -19.64
N ARG A 54 -6.13 -2.40 -20.76
CA ARG A 54 -6.68 -3.50 -21.56
C ARG A 54 -6.73 -4.82 -20.78
N GLY A 55 -5.66 -5.12 -20.04
CA GLY A 55 -5.58 -6.35 -19.23
C GLY A 55 -6.60 -6.36 -18.10
N TRP A 56 -6.72 -5.24 -17.39
CA TRP A 56 -7.67 -5.09 -16.30
C TRP A 56 -9.12 -5.13 -16.80
N LYS A 57 -9.41 -4.50 -17.95
CA LYS A 57 -10.74 -4.60 -18.56
C LYS A 57 -11.09 -6.03 -18.94
N LYS A 58 -10.15 -6.75 -19.58
CA LYS A 58 -10.33 -8.18 -19.91
C LYS A 58 -10.57 -9.03 -18.67
N LEU A 59 -9.85 -8.77 -17.56
CA LEU A 59 -10.04 -9.46 -16.31
C LEU A 59 -11.45 -9.22 -15.75
N ALA A 60 -11.88 -7.96 -15.66
CA ALA A 60 -13.24 -7.62 -15.20
C ALA A 60 -14.32 -8.33 -16.03
N ASP A 61 -14.19 -8.31 -17.36
CA ASP A 61 -15.14 -8.95 -18.27
C ASP A 61 -15.17 -10.47 -18.11
N GLN A 62 -14.02 -11.08 -17.81
CA GLN A 62 -13.90 -12.52 -17.61
C GLN A 62 -14.58 -12.98 -16.31
N ILE A 63 -14.29 -12.30 -15.19
CA ILE A 63 -14.84 -12.66 -13.87
C ILE A 63 -16.23 -12.11 -13.60
N LYS A 64 -16.76 -11.25 -14.50
CA LYS A 64 -18.06 -10.58 -14.38
C LYS A 64 -18.20 -9.74 -13.10
N ALA A 65 -17.09 -9.20 -12.61
CA ALA A 65 -17.04 -8.38 -11.41
C ALA A 65 -16.06 -7.23 -11.57
N ALA A 66 -16.19 -6.19 -10.74
CA ALA A 66 -15.25 -5.09 -10.70
C ALA A 66 -13.85 -5.57 -10.29
N VAL A 67 -12.82 -4.93 -10.82
CA VAL A 67 -11.41 -5.11 -10.45
C VAL A 67 -10.75 -3.76 -10.20
N TYR A 68 -9.62 -3.74 -9.51
CA TYR A 68 -8.91 -2.50 -9.16
C TYR A 68 -7.56 -2.41 -9.85
N CYS A 69 -7.43 -1.43 -10.75
CA CYS A 69 -6.18 -1.13 -11.45
C CYS A 69 -5.37 -0.10 -10.66
N PRO A 70 -4.10 -0.36 -10.31
CA PRO A 70 -3.26 0.65 -9.68
C PRO A 70 -2.82 1.71 -10.69
N SER A 71 -3.04 2.99 -10.40
CA SER A 71 -2.52 4.10 -11.22
C SER A 71 -1.04 4.37 -10.92
N TRP A 72 -0.53 3.87 -9.80
CA TRP A 72 0.84 4.00 -9.36
C TRP A 72 1.32 2.72 -8.67
N LEU A 73 2.58 2.40 -8.86
CA LEU A 73 3.30 1.33 -8.16
C LEU A 73 4.65 1.89 -7.68
N PRO A 74 5.22 1.36 -6.57
CA PRO A 74 6.53 1.80 -6.10
C PRO A 74 7.64 1.36 -7.06
N ASP A 75 8.74 2.14 -7.11
CA ASP A 75 9.97 1.68 -7.76
C ASP A 75 10.50 0.41 -7.07
N PRO A 76 11.01 -0.54 -7.85
CA PRO A 76 11.21 -0.59 -9.30
C PRO A 76 10.05 -1.25 -10.06
N LEU A 77 8.88 -1.38 -9.46
CA LEU A 77 7.71 -2.05 -10.06
C LEU A 77 7.00 -1.18 -11.10
N VAL A 78 7.32 0.12 -11.17
CA VAL A 78 6.74 1.05 -12.15
C VAL A 78 7.04 0.56 -13.57
N GLY A 79 5.99 0.26 -14.33
CA GLY A 79 6.08 -0.17 -15.73
C GLY A 79 6.55 -1.60 -15.95
N ARG A 80 6.79 -2.38 -14.91
CA ARG A 80 7.15 -3.79 -15.01
C ARG A 80 5.96 -4.66 -14.62
N ILE A 81 5.21 -5.11 -15.60
CA ILE A 81 4.24 -6.19 -15.42
C ILE A 81 4.98 -7.50 -15.58
N GLY A 82 5.57 -7.98 -14.49
CA GLY A 82 6.03 -9.35 -14.39
C GLY A 82 4.92 -10.14 -13.72
N GLY A 83 3.76 -10.21 -14.36
CA GLY A 83 2.68 -10.98 -13.78
C GLY A 83 2.83 -12.44 -14.15
N GLN A 84 3.02 -13.31 -13.20
CA GLN A 84 2.30 -14.55 -13.31
C GLN A 84 0.82 -14.15 -13.27
N TRP A 85 0.23 -14.03 -14.44
CA TRP A 85 -1.22 -13.96 -14.59
C TRP A 85 -1.80 -15.34 -14.25
N GLU A 86 -1.41 -15.90 -13.11
CA GLU A 86 -2.03 -17.13 -12.64
C GLU A 86 -3.54 -16.96 -12.51
N GLY A 87 -3.98 -15.71 -12.43
CA GLY A 87 -5.38 -15.42 -12.27
C GLY A 87 -6.21 -15.35 -13.56
N ILE A 88 -5.67 -15.07 -14.74
CA ILE A 88 -6.56 -14.98 -15.91
C ILE A 88 -6.99 -16.37 -16.40
N HIS A 89 -6.20 -17.41 -16.11
CA HIS A 89 -6.54 -18.80 -16.44
C HIS A 89 -6.91 -19.67 -15.24
N SER A 90 -6.67 -19.16 -14.04
CA SER A 90 -7.11 -19.73 -12.77
C SER A 90 -7.96 -18.73 -11.98
N VAL A 91 -8.86 -18.04 -12.68
CA VAL A 91 -10.12 -17.69 -12.02
C VAL A 91 -10.58 -19.01 -11.47
N THR A 92 -10.43 -19.20 -10.17
CA THR A 92 -10.89 -20.41 -9.51
C THR A 92 -12.37 -20.59 -9.84
N LYS A 93 -12.95 -21.73 -9.55
CA LYS A 93 -14.41 -21.93 -9.74
C LYS A 93 -15.22 -20.84 -8.98
N GLU A 94 -14.58 -20.19 -8.03
CA GLU A 94 -15.11 -19.11 -7.18
C GLU A 94 -14.78 -17.70 -7.73
N ASP A 95 -14.30 -17.59 -8.97
CA ASP A 95 -14.00 -16.32 -9.66
C ASP A 95 -13.03 -15.39 -8.93
N SER A 96 -12.22 -15.88 -7.99
CA SER A 96 -11.17 -15.08 -7.37
C SER A 96 -10.01 -14.83 -8.34
N TYR A 97 -9.32 -13.70 -8.19
CA TYR A 97 -8.17 -13.39 -9.02
C TYR A 97 -6.96 -12.93 -8.21
N LEU A 98 -5.77 -13.12 -8.78
CA LEU A 98 -4.51 -12.58 -8.32
C LEU A 98 -3.78 -11.91 -9.48
N VAL A 99 -3.35 -10.66 -9.29
CA VAL A 99 -2.42 -9.97 -10.18
C VAL A 99 -1.19 -9.59 -9.38
N GLY A 100 -0.03 -10.14 -9.74
CA GLY A 100 1.26 -9.85 -9.12
C GLY A 100 2.10 -8.93 -10.01
N PHE A 101 2.73 -7.92 -9.41
CA PHE A 101 3.77 -7.09 -10.01
C PHE A 101 5.08 -7.47 -9.34
N ILE A 102 5.94 -8.16 -10.07
CA ILE A 102 7.11 -8.84 -9.52
C ILE A 102 8.39 -8.19 -10.04
N TRP A 103 9.37 -8.02 -9.16
CA TRP A 103 10.70 -7.62 -9.47
C TRP A 103 11.72 -8.49 -8.73
N PHE A 104 12.77 -8.90 -9.43
CA PHE A 104 13.86 -9.69 -8.86
C PHE A 104 15.12 -8.85 -8.72
N GLN A 105 15.67 -8.80 -7.52
CA GLN A 105 16.99 -8.24 -7.26
C GLN A 105 17.95 -9.35 -6.88
N ARG A 106 19.14 -9.34 -7.50
CA ARG A 106 20.12 -10.44 -7.44
C ARG A 106 20.42 -10.90 -6.02
N ASP A 107 20.54 -9.98 -5.06
CA ASP A 107 20.99 -10.27 -3.71
C ASP A 107 19.89 -10.19 -2.64
N ALA A 108 18.67 -9.87 -3.03
CA ALA A 108 17.55 -9.64 -2.11
C ALA A 108 16.27 -10.43 -2.49
N GLY A 109 16.33 -11.22 -3.56
CA GLY A 109 15.22 -12.06 -3.97
C GLY A 109 14.08 -11.32 -4.66
N GLU A 110 12.88 -11.82 -4.48
CA GLU A 110 11.66 -11.33 -5.12
C GLU A 110 11.02 -10.22 -4.28
N VAL A 111 10.72 -9.10 -4.94
CA VAL A 111 9.86 -8.04 -4.40
C VAL A 111 8.60 -8.00 -5.24
N HIS A 112 7.45 -7.96 -4.59
CA HIS A 112 6.19 -7.85 -5.33
C HIS A 112 5.12 -7.03 -4.61
N VAL A 113 4.18 -6.54 -5.42
CA VAL A 113 2.87 -6.06 -5.01
C VAL A 113 1.84 -6.99 -5.61
N ASN A 114 0.96 -7.54 -4.79
CA ASN A 114 -0.13 -8.40 -5.23
C ASN A 114 -1.47 -7.69 -5.02
N LEU A 115 -2.31 -7.69 -6.05
CA LEU A 115 -3.72 -7.32 -5.96
C LEU A 115 -4.57 -8.56 -6.13
N ARG A 116 -5.52 -8.73 -5.23
CA ARG A 116 -6.47 -9.87 -5.25
C ARG A 116 -7.91 -9.37 -5.16
N GLY A 117 -8.81 -10.12 -5.72
CA GLY A 117 -10.24 -9.94 -5.51
C GLY A 117 -10.95 -11.28 -5.34
N TYR A 118 -11.98 -11.26 -4.53
CA TYR A 118 -12.83 -12.39 -4.20
C TYR A 118 -14.29 -11.96 -4.43
N PRO A 119 -14.75 -11.97 -5.69
CA PRO A 119 -16.11 -11.55 -6.05
C PRO A 119 -17.18 -12.35 -5.30
N GLY A 120 -18.14 -11.63 -4.71
CA GLY A 120 -19.21 -12.23 -3.93
C GLY A 120 -18.83 -12.70 -2.51
N GLU A 121 -17.55 -12.64 -2.14
CA GLU A 121 -17.09 -12.98 -0.80
C GLU A 121 -16.92 -11.70 0.03
N THR A 122 -17.41 -11.74 1.27
CA THR A 122 -17.26 -10.62 2.23
C THR A 122 -16.39 -10.96 3.43
N LYS A 123 -15.89 -12.20 3.48
CA LYS A 123 -15.00 -12.71 4.52
C LYS A 123 -13.71 -13.19 3.89
N VAL A 124 -12.66 -13.27 4.69
CA VAL A 124 -11.41 -13.89 4.25
C VAL A 124 -11.68 -15.33 3.85
N PRO A 125 -11.46 -15.71 2.58
CA PRO A 125 -11.75 -17.06 2.10
C PRO A 125 -10.76 -18.07 2.69
N SER A 126 -11.09 -19.35 2.55
CA SER A 126 -10.21 -20.45 2.93
C SER A 126 -9.30 -20.85 1.78
N CYS A 127 -7.99 -20.92 2.05
CA CYS A 127 -6.96 -21.45 1.16
C CYS A 127 -6.39 -22.72 1.79
N ASN A 128 -6.63 -23.87 1.17
CA ASN A 128 -6.14 -25.16 1.67
C ASN A 128 -6.50 -25.46 3.15
N GLY A 129 -7.70 -25.09 3.57
CA GLY A 129 -8.20 -25.36 4.93
C GLY A 129 -7.81 -24.33 5.99
N ALA A 130 -7.09 -23.28 5.62
CA ALA A 130 -6.75 -22.13 6.49
C ALA A 130 -7.24 -20.83 5.86
N PRO A 131 -7.39 -19.72 6.61
CA PRO A 131 -7.66 -18.42 6.03
C PRO A 131 -6.56 -18.04 5.01
N CYS A 132 -6.94 -17.51 3.85
CA CYS A 132 -5.98 -17.11 2.79
C CYS A 132 -4.98 -16.05 3.27
N PHE A 133 -5.33 -15.28 4.30
CA PHE A 133 -4.44 -14.38 5.02
C PHE A 133 -4.90 -14.25 6.47
N SER A 134 -3.94 -13.99 7.36
CA SER A 134 -4.13 -13.93 8.81
C SER A 134 -3.15 -12.91 9.42
N GLY A 135 -3.14 -12.79 10.74
CA GLY A 135 -2.24 -11.85 11.41
C GLY A 135 -2.81 -10.44 11.40
N GLU A 136 -4.10 -10.30 11.68
CA GLU A 136 -4.79 -9.03 11.79
C GLU A 136 -4.11 -8.08 12.77
N ARG A 137 -3.97 -6.81 12.38
CA ARG A 137 -3.35 -5.71 13.13
C ARG A 137 -4.30 -4.56 13.43
N GLY A 138 -5.56 -4.70 13.04
CA GLY A 138 -6.60 -3.69 13.20
C GLY A 138 -7.01 -3.05 11.88
N THR A 139 -7.73 -1.94 11.96
CA THR A 139 -8.32 -1.23 10.82
C THR A 139 -7.69 0.15 10.64
N ARG A 140 -7.79 0.70 9.43
CA ARG A 140 -7.37 2.06 9.07
C ARG A 140 -8.33 2.66 8.07
N GLU A 141 -8.41 4.00 8.07
CA GLU A 141 -9.03 4.75 6.98
C GLU A 141 -7.95 5.17 5.99
N VAL A 142 -8.08 4.74 4.73
CA VAL A 142 -7.14 5.06 3.64
C VAL A 142 -7.91 5.44 2.39
N ALA A 143 -7.71 6.65 1.89
CA ALA A 143 -8.36 7.14 0.67
C ALA A 143 -9.89 6.96 0.67
N GLY A 144 -10.55 7.21 1.80
CA GLY A 144 -11.99 7.08 1.96
C GLY A 144 -12.52 5.64 2.05
N ARG A 145 -11.62 4.66 2.27
CA ARG A 145 -11.96 3.26 2.50
C ARG A 145 -11.49 2.80 3.86
N THR A 146 -12.34 2.09 4.58
CA THR A 146 -11.92 1.32 5.76
C THR A 146 -11.20 0.06 5.28
N VAL A 147 -9.95 -0.12 5.69
CA VAL A 147 -9.14 -1.30 5.36
C VAL A 147 -8.76 -2.07 6.61
N ASP A 148 -8.86 -3.38 6.57
CA ASP A 148 -8.30 -4.29 7.56
C ASP A 148 -6.83 -4.53 7.23
N VAL A 149 -5.96 -4.40 8.23
CA VAL A 149 -4.49 -4.54 8.06
C VAL A 149 -4.04 -5.89 8.58
N TYR A 150 -3.27 -6.59 7.76
CA TYR A 150 -2.69 -7.90 8.11
C TYR A 150 -1.17 -7.88 7.94
N THR A 151 -0.47 -8.71 8.72
CA THR A 151 0.95 -9.03 8.51
C THR A 151 1.08 -10.51 8.23
N VAL A 152 1.17 -10.85 6.96
CA VAL A 152 1.22 -12.25 6.49
C VAL A 152 2.67 -12.71 6.51
N ASN A 153 2.91 -13.92 7.03
CA ASN A 153 4.24 -14.53 7.16
C ASN A 153 5.24 -13.69 8.00
N HIS A 154 4.74 -12.93 8.98
CA HIS A 154 5.60 -12.17 9.88
C HIS A 154 6.56 -13.11 10.62
N GLY A 155 7.86 -12.83 10.52
CA GLY A 155 8.94 -13.65 11.09
C GLY A 155 9.62 -14.59 10.09
N ALA A 156 9.12 -14.70 8.84
CA ALA A 156 9.88 -15.28 7.74
C ALA A 156 10.86 -14.25 7.15
N ASP A 157 11.84 -14.71 6.37
CA ASP A 157 12.81 -13.82 5.70
C ASP A 157 12.12 -12.81 4.79
N THR A 158 10.97 -13.20 4.23
CA THR A 158 10.11 -12.31 3.45
C THR A 158 8.70 -12.32 4.01
N TRP A 159 8.19 -11.18 4.44
CA TRP A 159 6.84 -11.02 4.94
C TRP A 159 6.12 -9.85 4.27
N HIS A 160 4.79 -9.84 4.36
CA HIS A 160 3.95 -8.86 3.70
C HIS A 160 3.19 -8.02 4.71
N VAL A 161 2.95 -6.76 4.33
CA VAL A 161 1.80 -6.01 4.82
C VAL A 161 0.69 -6.14 3.77
N LEU A 162 -0.52 -6.43 4.22
CA LEU A 162 -1.69 -6.59 3.39
C LEU A 162 -2.80 -5.69 3.90
N TYR A 163 -3.45 -4.98 2.98
CA TYR A 163 -4.70 -4.26 3.21
C TYR A 163 -5.84 -5.00 2.53
N ALA A 164 -6.90 -5.25 3.26
CA ALA A 164 -8.13 -5.82 2.72
C ALA A 164 -9.30 -4.84 2.90
N TRP A 165 -10.15 -4.72 1.90
CA TRP A 165 -11.35 -3.88 1.96
C TRP A 165 -12.50 -4.54 1.26
N LYS A 166 -13.71 -4.07 1.58
CA LYS A 166 -14.95 -4.54 0.97
C LYS A 166 -15.50 -3.46 0.04
N ASP A 167 -15.96 -3.87 -1.12
CA ASP A 167 -16.68 -3.02 -2.06
C ASP A 167 -17.65 -3.86 -2.88
N ASP A 168 -18.89 -3.36 -3.09
CA ASP A 168 -19.95 -4.02 -3.85
C ASP A 168 -20.14 -5.52 -3.53
N GLY A 169 -20.14 -5.85 -2.23
CA GLY A 169 -20.34 -7.22 -1.77
C GLY A 169 -19.18 -8.17 -2.04
N SER A 170 -18.02 -7.65 -2.39
CA SER A 170 -16.80 -8.40 -2.69
C SER A 170 -15.66 -7.98 -1.76
N LEU A 171 -14.74 -8.89 -1.51
CA LEU A 171 -13.51 -8.64 -0.76
C LEU A 171 -12.34 -8.44 -1.73
N TYR A 172 -11.56 -7.42 -1.48
CA TYR A 172 -10.35 -7.11 -2.23
C TYR A 172 -9.15 -7.00 -1.29
N SER A 173 -7.96 -7.23 -1.81
CA SER A 173 -6.75 -6.98 -1.05
C SER A 173 -5.61 -6.49 -1.94
N VAL A 174 -4.72 -5.72 -1.33
CA VAL A 174 -3.41 -5.38 -1.87
C VAL A 174 -2.35 -5.69 -0.83
N SER A 175 -1.25 -6.30 -1.25
CA SER A 175 -0.13 -6.61 -0.37
C SER A 175 1.20 -6.26 -1.00
N GLN A 176 2.19 -5.97 -0.16
CA GLN A 176 3.56 -5.72 -0.59
C GLN A 176 4.55 -6.40 0.38
N HIS A 177 5.64 -6.94 -0.16
CA HIS A 177 6.75 -7.48 0.61
C HIS A 177 7.42 -6.40 1.47
N VAL A 178 7.80 -6.80 2.68
CA VAL A 178 8.72 -6.07 3.54
C VAL A 178 10.10 -6.67 3.34
N VAL A 179 11.03 -5.90 2.78
CA VAL A 179 12.41 -6.31 2.49
C VAL A 179 13.35 -5.21 2.97
N PRO A 180 13.73 -5.21 4.26
CA PRO A 180 14.53 -4.14 4.87
C PRO A 180 15.85 -3.90 4.16
N GLU A 181 16.47 -4.92 3.59
CA GLU A 181 17.73 -4.87 2.83
C GLU A 181 17.61 -3.99 1.58
N LEU A 182 16.40 -3.85 1.03
CA LEU A 182 16.08 -2.96 -0.08
C LEU A 182 15.53 -1.60 0.37
N GLY A 183 15.61 -1.30 1.66
CA GLY A 183 15.01 -0.11 2.22
C GLY A 183 13.48 -0.18 2.32
N LEU A 184 12.84 -1.33 2.08
CA LEU A 184 11.40 -1.55 2.20
C LEU A 184 11.05 -1.98 3.62
N SER A 185 11.27 -1.11 4.59
CA SER A 185 10.82 -1.33 5.97
C SER A 185 9.30 -1.38 6.07
N TYR A 186 8.77 -1.90 7.17
CA TYR A 186 7.32 -1.91 7.44
C TYR A 186 6.66 -0.54 7.21
N SER A 187 7.25 0.53 7.73
CA SER A 187 6.69 1.87 7.60
C SER A 187 6.70 2.40 6.16
N GLN A 188 7.70 2.03 5.36
CA GLN A 188 7.76 2.39 3.95
C GLN A 188 6.76 1.60 3.13
N VAL A 189 6.59 0.32 3.41
CA VAL A 189 5.56 -0.52 2.78
C VAL A 189 4.17 0.00 3.10
N VAL A 190 3.89 0.39 4.35
CA VAL A 190 2.63 1.03 4.74
C VAL A 190 2.37 2.31 3.93
N LYS A 191 3.37 3.21 3.80
CA LYS A 191 3.23 4.43 2.97
C LYS A 191 3.00 4.11 1.49
N SER A 192 3.66 3.07 0.99
CA SER A 192 3.47 2.57 -0.37
C SER A 192 2.05 2.08 -0.60
N LEU A 193 1.53 1.26 0.31
CA LEU A 193 0.16 0.75 0.25
C LEU A 193 -0.88 1.87 0.37
N ASP A 194 -0.66 2.85 1.26
CA ASP A 194 -1.53 4.03 1.36
C ASP A 194 -1.61 4.77 0.02
N ARG A 195 -0.47 4.93 -0.67
CA ARG A 195 -0.41 5.58 -1.99
C ARG A 195 -1.04 4.72 -3.09
N ILE A 196 -0.83 3.40 -3.08
CA ILE A 196 -1.49 2.49 -4.02
C ILE A 196 -3.00 2.59 -3.85
N MET A 197 -3.50 2.52 -2.60
CA MET A 197 -4.94 2.62 -2.29
C MET A 197 -5.54 3.93 -2.80
N ALA A 198 -4.84 5.05 -2.63
CA ALA A 198 -5.28 6.36 -3.12
C ALA A 198 -5.33 6.43 -4.66
N GLY A 199 -4.53 5.62 -5.34
CA GLY A 199 -4.44 5.54 -6.79
C GLY A 199 -5.20 4.37 -7.41
N LEU A 200 -6.03 3.63 -6.67
CA LEU A 200 -6.80 2.52 -7.22
C LEU A 200 -7.97 3.03 -8.08
N VAL A 201 -8.00 2.57 -9.32
CA VAL A 201 -9.06 2.85 -10.29
C VAL A 201 -9.94 1.62 -10.42
N LYS A 202 -11.23 1.76 -10.13
CA LYS A 202 -12.22 0.69 -10.30
C LYS A 202 -12.52 0.50 -11.78
N ILE A 203 -12.45 -0.73 -12.27
CA ILE A 203 -12.75 -1.13 -13.64
C ILE A 203 -13.95 -2.07 -13.59
N GLU A 204 -15.06 -1.62 -14.12
CA GLU A 204 -16.29 -2.40 -14.19
C GLU A 204 -16.29 -3.36 -15.39
N PRO A 205 -16.94 -4.54 -15.28
CA PRO A 205 -17.15 -5.42 -16.42
C PRO A 205 -18.06 -4.74 -17.45
N GLN A 206 -17.94 -5.16 -18.71
CA GLN A 206 -18.87 -4.73 -19.74
C GLN A 206 -20.26 -5.32 -19.45
N GLN A 207 -21.25 -4.46 -19.41
CA GLN A 207 -22.64 -4.91 -19.31
C GLN A 207 -23.00 -5.63 -20.61
N SER A 208 -23.42 -6.89 -20.50
CA SER A 208 -23.89 -7.72 -21.63
C SER A 208 -25.35 -7.45 -21.93
#